data_40a79509cf2e281408ca971173fec414
#
_entry.id   40a79509cf2e281408ca971173fec414
#
_cell.length_a   1.000
_cell.length_b   1.000
_cell.length_c   1.000
_cell.angle_alpha   90.00
_cell.angle_beta   90.00
_cell.angle_gamma   90.00
#
_symmetry.space_group_name_H-M   'P 1'
#
loop_
_entity.id
_entity.type
_entity.pdbx_description
1 polymer ?
#
loop_
_entity_poly.entity_id
_entity_poly.type
_entity_poly.pdbx_seq_one_letter_code
_entity_poly.pdbx_strand_id
1 'polypeptide(L)'
;MPGYGLIWPNMSTSFIKLEHSPISGVGVFAVQDIPKGTVVHLMVGDVATFDEMLVRVRAGAEAASDPFQIDDDLFLDLEETSRSFNHSCNPSVYVRGNNELVALRPILKGEEVTFDYSTTMKYDAEKILASGQELWTCNCLCGAENCRGIINEFKTLPQERQDYYVAHRYLPDFMLRHYG
;
A
#
# COMPACT_ATOMS: atom_id res chain seq x y z
N MET A 1 29.14 19.07 -11.78
CA MET A 1 28.71 17.69 -11.61
C MET A 1 27.39 17.54 -12.36
N PRO A 2 27.25 16.67 -13.38
CA PRO A 2 26.00 16.55 -14.12
C PRO A 2 25.00 15.76 -13.28
N GLY A 3 23.83 16.39 -13.05
CA GLY A 3 22.69 15.76 -12.39
C GLY A 3 22.15 14.61 -13.25
N TYR A 4 22.14 13.41 -12.72
CA TYR A 4 21.43 12.28 -13.29
C TYR A 4 19.94 12.50 -13.08
N GLY A 5 19.30 13.19 -14.04
CA GLY A 5 17.86 13.14 -14.17
C GLY A 5 17.47 11.71 -14.53
N LEU A 6 16.97 10.95 -13.57
CA LEU A 6 16.28 9.69 -13.83
C LEU A 6 15.03 10.02 -14.63
N ILE A 7 15.10 9.85 -15.94
CA ILE A 7 13.93 9.86 -16.82
C ILE A 7 13.20 8.55 -16.53
N TRP A 8 12.20 8.60 -15.65
CA TRP A 8 11.27 7.50 -15.49
C TRP A 8 10.52 7.33 -16.80
N PRO A 9 10.45 6.13 -17.38
CA PRO A 9 9.60 5.93 -18.54
C PRO A 9 8.18 6.32 -18.13
N ASN A 10 7.54 7.12 -18.97
CA ASN A 10 6.15 7.54 -18.83
C ASN A 10 5.29 6.27 -18.75
N MET A 11 5.10 5.73 -17.54
CA MET A 11 4.25 4.56 -17.30
C MET A 11 2.82 5.05 -17.42
N SER A 12 2.34 4.89 -18.64
CA SER A 12 1.00 5.18 -19.07
C SER A 12 -0.02 4.71 -18.01
N THR A 13 -0.88 5.61 -17.57
CA THR A 13 -2.14 5.33 -16.84
C THR A 13 -3.09 4.42 -17.62
N SER A 14 -2.58 3.70 -18.63
CA SER A 14 -3.35 2.94 -19.61
C SER A 14 -4.09 1.73 -19.04
N PHE A 15 -3.74 1.26 -17.85
CA PHE A 15 -4.35 0.07 -17.24
C PHE A 15 -5.48 0.38 -16.26
N ILE A 16 -5.53 1.58 -15.71
CA ILE A 16 -6.37 1.92 -14.55
C ILE A 16 -7.11 3.24 -14.72
N LYS A 17 -8.21 3.38 -13.99
CA LYS A 17 -8.99 4.62 -13.83
C LYS A 17 -9.50 4.72 -12.40
N LEU A 18 -9.86 5.93 -11.98
CA LEU A 18 -10.52 6.19 -10.70
C LEU A 18 -12.03 6.14 -10.88
N GLU A 19 -12.74 5.45 -9.98
CA GLU A 19 -14.21 5.40 -9.91
C GLU A 19 -14.66 5.28 -8.44
N HIS A 20 -15.96 5.46 -8.20
CA HIS A 20 -16.56 5.20 -6.90
C HIS A 20 -16.41 3.71 -6.53
N SER A 21 -15.88 3.44 -5.33
CA SER A 21 -15.63 2.09 -4.84
C SER A 21 -16.75 1.59 -3.93
N PRO A 22 -17.16 0.32 -4.03
CA PRO A 22 -18.02 -0.32 -3.06
C PRO A 22 -17.29 -0.61 -1.73
N ILE A 23 -15.95 -0.58 -1.70
CA ILE A 23 -15.15 -0.79 -0.48
C ILE A 23 -15.09 0.50 0.33
N SER A 24 -14.55 1.58 -0.27
CA SER A 24 -14.44 2.88 0.39
C SER A 24 -14.20 3.99 -0.62
N GLY A 25 -14.96 5.05 -0.56
CA GLY A 25 -14.75 6.30 -1.29
C GLY A 25 -14.48 6.13 -2.79
N VAL A 26 -13.27 6.50 -3.22
CA VAL A 26 -12.75 6.30 -4.58
C VAL A 26 -11.87 5.07 -4.60
N GLY A 27 -11.95 4.28 -5.65
CA GLY A 27 -11.10 3.12 -5.90
C GLY A 27 -10.45 3.17 -7.27
N VAL A 28 -9.48 2.29 -7.48
CA VAL A 28 -8.76 2.13 -8.74
C VAL A 28 -9.28 0.92 -9.48
N PHE A 29 -9.72 1.08 -10.73
CA PHE A 29 -10.33 0.01 -11.53
C PHE A 29 -9.54 -0.27 -12.81
N ALA A 30 -9.44 -1.54 -13.18
CA ALA A 30 -8.81 -1.95 -14.43
C ALA A 30 -9.66 -1.54 -15.65
N VAL A 31 -9.06 -0.86 -16.63
CA VAL A 31 -9.73 -0.48 -17.89
C VAL A 31 -9.63 -1.56 -18.97
N GLN A 32 -8.77 -2.55 -18.76
CA GLN A 32 -8.57 -3.72 -19.62
C GLN A 32 -8.06 -4.88 -18.76
N ASP A 33 -8.00 -6.09 -19.30
CA ASP A 33 -7.42 -7.24 -18.61
C ASP A 33 -5.92 -7.00 -18.38
N ILE A 34 -5.46 -7.31 -17.16
CA ILE A 34 -4.05 -7.12 -16.73
C ILE A 34 -3.49 -8.50 -16.41
N PRO A 35 -2.46 -8.98 -17.13
CA PRO A 35 -1.82 -10.25 -16.85
C PRO A 35 -1.10 -10.26 -15.48
N LYS A 36 -1.02 -11.44 -14.82
CA LYS A 36 -0.17 -11.65 -13.65
C LYS A 36 1.27 -11.21 -13.93
N GLY A 37 1.89 -10.55 -12.95
CA GLY A 37 3.27 -10.06 -13.00
C GLY A 37 3.45 -8.70 -13.68
N THR A 38 2.36 -8.11 -14.22
CA THR A 38 2.39 -6.75 -14.77
C THR A 38 2.57 -5.73 -13.65
N VAL A 39 3.46 -4.75 -13.84
CA VAL A 39 3.50 -3.55 -12.99
C VAL A 39 2.31 -2.68 -13.34
N VAL A 40 1.36 -2.57 -12.41
CA VAL A 40 0.09 -1.85 -12.62
C VAL A 40 0.26 -0.37 -12.34
N HIS A 41 1.00 -0.04 -11.28
CA HIS A 41 1.21 1.33 -10.82
C HIS A 41 2.50 1.46 -10.02
N LEU A 42 3.08 2.65 -9.99
CA LEU A 42 4.10 3.03 -9.03
C LEU A 42 3.43 3.91 -7.97
N MET A 43 3.52 3.51 -6.71
CA MET A 43 3.08 4.35 -5.61
C MET A 43 3.99 5.57 -5.54
N VAL A 44 3.44 6.76 -5.73
CA VAL A 44 4.17 8.02 -5.78
C VAL A 44 3.61 9.01 -4.77
N GLY A 45 4.48 9.87 -4.28
CA GLY A 45 4.18 10.88 -3.29
C GLY A 45 5.45 11.55 -2.78
N ASP A 46 5.31 12.51 -1.90
CA ASP A 46 6.43 13.16 -1.25
C ASP A 46 7.02 12.24 -0.17
N VAL A 47 8.36 12.06 -0.21
CA VAL A 47 9.05 11.27 0.82
C VAL A 47 9.15 12.09 2.10
N ALA A 48 8.79 11.48 3.22
CA ALA A 48 8.88 12.08 4.55
C ALA A 48 9.30 11.04 5.60
N THR A 49 9.97 11.49 6.65
CA THR A 49 10.23 10.71 7.85
C THR A 49 8.97 10.58 8.71
N PHE A 50 8.99 9.65 9.68
CA PHE A 50 7.88 9.54 10.65
C PHE A 50 7.58 10.86 11.35
N ASP A 51 8.60 11.60 11.77
CA ASP A 51 8.41 12.86 12.50
C ASP A 51 7.81 13.95 11.60
N GLU A 52 8.20 14.01 10.33
CA GLU A 52 7.62 14.93 9.33
C GLU A 52 6.16 14.57 9.02
N MET A 53 5.85 13.28 8.83
CA MET A 53 4.47 12.81 8.65
C MET A 53 3.61 13.11 9.87
N LEU A 54 4.14 12.93 11.07
CA LEU A 54 3.46 13.27 12.32
C LEU A 54 3.09 14.77 12.40
N VAL A 55 3.99 15.65 11.94
CA VAL A 55 3.69 17.10 11.84
C VAL A 55 2.55 17.36 10.86
N ARG A 56 2.55 16.72 9.68
CA ARG A 56 1.47 16.85 8.68
C ARG A 56 0.12 16.36 9.21
N VAL A 57 0.09 15.20 9.86
CA VAL A 57 -1.13 14.64 10.48
C VAL A 57 -1.67 15.57 11.56
N ARG A 58 -0.83 16.09 12.45
CA ARG A 58 -1.24 17.02 13.51
C ARG A 58 -1.75 18.35 12.99
N ALA A 59 -1.20 18.81 11.86
CA ALA A 59 -1.67 20.02 11.19
C ALA A 59 -2.98 19.81 10.41
N GLY A 60 -3.48 18.57 10.30
CA GLY A 60 -4.66 18.22 9.50
C GLY A 60 -4.41 18.31 7.99
N ALA A 61 -3.14 18.35 7.57
CA ALA A 61 -2.76 18.35 6.16
C ALA A 61 -2.74 16.92 5.57
N GLU A 62 -2.71 15.91 6.43
CA GLU A 62 -2.66 14.49 6.09
C GLU A 62 -3.57 13.69 7.02
N ALA A 63 -4.24 12.66 6.53
CA ALA A 63 -4.94 11.70 7.37
C ALA A 63 -3.96 10.64 7.88
N ALA A 64 -4.13 10.18 9.12
CA ALA A 64 -3.25 9.18 9.72
C ALA A 64 -3.25 7.82 8.97
N SER A 65 -4.22 7.60 8.08
CA SER A 65 -4.36 6.41 7.25
C SER A 65 -3.65 6.48 5.89
N ASP A 66 -3.21 7.68 5.46
CA ASP A 66 -2.74 7.91 4.10
C ASP A 66 -1.23 7.65 3.90
N PRO A 67 -0.34 7.80 4.93
CA PRO A 67 1.07 7.52 4.77
C PRO A 67 1.35 6.07 4.35
N PHE A 68 2.12 5.90 3.27
CA PHE A 68 2.54 4.60 2.77
C PHE A 68 3.99 4.34 3.16
N GLN A 69 4.23 3.35 4.01
CA GLN A 69 5.56 3.05 4.50
C GLN A 69 6.42 2.37 3.42
N ILE A 70 7.62 2.92 3.16
CA ILE A 70 8.58 2.42 2.17
C ILE A 70 9.91 1.96 2.78
N ASP A 71 10.20 2.35 4.03
CA ASP A 71 11.33 1.87 4.83
C ASP A 71 11.00 2.03 6.32
N ASP A 72 11.92 1.67 7.22
CA ASP A 72 11.72 1.70 8.68
C ASP A 72 11.27 3.08 9.20
N ASP A 73 11.78 4.16 8.62
CA ASP A 73 11.44 5.55 9.01
C ASP A 73 11.12 6.43 7.80
N LEU A 74 10.76 5.84 6.66
CA LEU A 74 10.40 6.58 5.46
C LEU A 74 9.01 6.21 4.97
N PHE A 75 8.27 7.24 4.60
CA PHE A 75 6.90 7.17 4.13
C PHE A 75 6.72 7.98 2.87
N LEU A 76 5.73 7.63 2.07
CA LEU A 76 5.20 8.48 1.00
C LEU A 76 3.90 9.14 1.49
N ASP A 77 3.83 10.45 1.38
CA ASP A 77 2.61 11.25 1.40
C ASP A 77 2.01 11.13 -0.01
N LEU A 78 1.06 10.21 -0.16
CA LEU A 78 0.63 9.70 -1.46
C LEU A 78 -0.13 10.73 -2.28
N GLU A 79 0.17 10.79 -3.60
CA GLU A 79 -0.67 11.47 -4.59
C GLU A 79 -2.05 10.80 -4.72
N GLU A 80 -3.02 11.53 -5.30
CA GLU A 80 -4.43 11.13 -5.40
C GLU A 80 -4.63 9.71 -5.96
N THR A 81 -3.97 9.37 -7.09
CA THR A 81 -4.13 8.03 -7.69
C THR A 81 -3.55 6.95 -6.79
N SER A 82 -2.37 7.18 -6.23
CA SER A 82 -1.70 6.23 -5.31
C SER A 82 -2.51 6.01 -4.02
N ARG A 83 -3.11 7.07 -3.49
CA ARG A 83 -3.97 7.04 -2.31
C ARG A 83 -5.29 6.30 -2.52
N SER A 84 -5.74 6.21 -3.78
CA SER A 84 -7.03 5.62 -4.14
C SER A 84 -7.03 4.09 -4.24
N PHE A 85 -5.89 3.41 -4.06
CA PHE A 85 -5.86 1.95 -4.01
C PHE A 85 -6.41 1.44 -2.69
N ASN A 86 -7.60 0.87 -2.70
CA ASN A 86 -8.25 0.31 -1.52
C ASN A 86 -7.61 -0.99 -1.04
N HIS A 87 -7.88 -1.34 0.22
CA HIS A 87 -7.47 -2.60 0.82
C HIS A 87 -8.37 -3.78 0.42
N SER A 88 -7.76 -4.95 0.25
CA SER A 88 -8.48 -6.23 0.29
C SER A 88 -7.68 -7.30 1.03
N CYS A 89 -8.39 -8.15 1.81
CA CYS A 89 -7.82 -9.37 2.39
C CYS A 89 -7.56 -10.48 1.35
N ASN A 90 -8.11 -10.31 0.13
CA ASN A 90 -7.82 -11.12 -1.06
C ASN A 90 -7.34 -10.19 -2.20
N PRO A 91 -6.14 -9.63 -2.09
CA PRO A 91 -5.67 -8.57 -2.99
C PRO A 91 -5.44 -9.06 -4.41
N SER A 92 -5.53 -8.13 -5.37
CA SER A 92 -5.18 -8.37 -6.77
C SER A 92 -3.73 -8.00 -7.11
N VAL A 93 -3.10 -7.12 -6.31
CA VAL A 93 -1.70 -6.73 -6.46
C VAL A 93 -0.94 -6.85 -5.13
N TYR A 94 0.40 -6.88 -5.23
CA TYR A 94 1.33 -6.78 -4.09
C TYR A 94 2.36 -5.69 -4.35
N VAL A 95 3.04 -5.25 -3.30
CA VAL A 95 4.13 -4.28 -3.39
C VAL A 95 5.45 -5.01 -3.61
N ARG A 96 6.16 -4.69 -4.69
CA ARG A 96 7.51 -5.15 -5.01
C ARG A 96 8.50 -4.00 -4.84
N GLY A 97 9.73 -4.31 -4.40
CA GLY A 97 10.71 -3.27 -4.11
C GLY A 97 10.20 -2.36 -2.99
N ASN A 98 10.15 -1.07 -3.25
CA ASN A 98 9.63 -0.11 -2.27
C ASN A 98 8.22 0.42 -2.60
N ASN A 99 7.83 0.44 -3.90
CA ASN A 99 6.63 1.15 -4.32
C ASN A 99 5.96 0.63 -5.60
N GLU A 100 6.39 -0.49 -6.19
CA GLU A 100 5.73 -1.05 -7.37
C GLU A 100 4.52 -1.90 -6.99
N LEU A 101 3.34 -1.59 -7.50
CA LEU A 101 2.18 -2.47 -7.43
C LEU A 101 2.19 -3.45 -8.60
N VAL A 102 2.32 -4.73 -8.31
CA VAL A 102 2.46 -5.82 -9.29
C VAL A 102 1.29 -6.78 -9.19
N ALA A 103 0.69 -7.14 -10.32
CA ALA A 103 -0.45 -8.06 -10.37
C ALA A 103 -0.08 -9.46 -9.84
N LEU A 104 -0.75 -9.90 -8.76
CA LEU A 104 -0.62 -11.22 -8.13
C LEU A 104 -1.21 -12.35 -8.98
N ARG A 105 -2.27 -12.00 -9.70
CA ARG A 105 -3.06 -12.86 -10.55
C ARG A 105 -3.54 -12.06 -11.78
N PRO A 106 -4.14 -12.69 -12.78
CA PRO A 106 -4.86 -11.92 -13.80
C PRO A 106 -5.95 -11.05 -13.14
N ILE A 107 -6.06 -9.79 -13.57
CA ILE A 107 -7.07 -8.83 -13.12
C ILE A 107 -7.95 -8.55 -14.35
N LEU A 108 -9.25 -8.72 -14.20
CA LEU A 108 -10.17 -8.55 -15.31
C LEU A 108 -10.57 -7.08 -15.48
N LYS A 109 -10.88 -6.67 -16.70
CA LYS A 109 -11.44 -5.35 -16.99
C LYS A 109 -12.65 -5.09 -16.09
N GLY A 110 -12.67 -3.92 -15.45
CA GLY A 110 -13.72 -3.49 -14.52
C GLY A 110 -13.55 -3.99 -13.09
N GLU A 111 -12.54 -4.81 -12.80
CA GLU A 111 -12.20 -5.24 -11.44
C GLU A 111 -11.50 -4.12 -10.68
N GLU A 112 -11.82 -3.95 -9.40
CA GLU A 112 -11.10 -3.03 -8.53
C GLU A 112 -9.72 -3.59 -8.18
N VAL A 113 -8.68 -2.78 -8.36
CA VAL A 113 -7.30 -3.13 -8.07
C VAL A 113 -7.02 -2.80 -6.61
N THR A 114 -6.72 -3.82 -5.81
CA THR A 114 -6.55 -3.71 -4.36
C THR A 114 -5.26 -4.37 -3.89
N PHE A 115 -4.67 -3.85 -2.81
CA PHE A 115 -3.55 -4.51 -2.13
C PHE A 115 -3.86 -4.74 -0.63
N ASP A 116 -3.10 -5.59 0.03
CA ASP A 116 -3.25 -5.80 1.47
C ASP A 116 -2.40 -4.77 2.23
N TYR A 117 -3.04 -3.79 2.85
CA TYR A 117 -2.38 -2.73 3.60
C TYR A 117 -1.42 -3.27 4.68
N SER A 118 -1.78 -4.39 5.31
CA SER A 118 -0.94 -5.01 6.33
C SER A 118 0.46 -5.37 5.82
N THR A 119 0.62 -5.59 4.49
CA THR A 119 1.92 -5.94 3.90
C THR A 119 2.92 -4.78 3.86
N THR A 120 2.46 -3.56 4.09
CA THR A 120 3.29 -2.34 4.08
C THR A 120 3.36 -1.65 5.44
N MET A 121 2.82 -2.27 6.49
CA MET A 121 2.77 -1.67 7.83
C MET A 121 3.62 -2.46 8.82
N LYS A 122 4.65 -1.82 9.33
CA LYS A 122 5.49 -2.28 10.44
C LYS A 122 5.57 -1.17 11.47
N TYR A 123 4.92 -1.38 12.61
CA TYR A 123 4.88 -0.35 13.64
C TYR A 123 6.08 -0.43 14.58
N ASP A 124 6.70 0.72 14.80
CA ASP A 124 7.44 0.99 16.02
C ASP A 124 6.44 1.47 17.08
N ALA A 125 5.85 0.52 17.79
CA ALA A 125 4.79 0.81 18.76
C ALA A 125 5.26 1.74 19.87
N GLU A 126 6.50 1.60 20.32
CA GLU A 126 7.09 2.45 21.38
C GLU A 126 7.21 3.91 20.89
N LYS A 127 7.75 4.11 19.67
CA LYS A 127 7.89 5.44 19.05
C LYS A 127 6.51 6.08 18.82
N ILE A 128 5.54 5.33 18.29
CA ILE A 128 4.19 5.83 18.02
C ILE A 128 3.49 6.27 19.31
N LEU A 129 3.47 5.40 20.33
CA LEU A 129 2.82 5.71 21.61
C LEU A 129 3.51 6.85 22.35
N ALA A 130 4.85 6.93 22.30
CA ALA A 130 5.61 8.03 22.89
C ALA A 130 5.31 9.38 22.21
N SER A 131 4.91 9.37 20.93
CA SER A 131 4.47 10.57 20.21
C SER A 131 3.06 11.04 20.58
N GLY A 132 2.33 10.28 21.42
CA GLY A 132 0.93 10.55 21.79
C GLY A 132 -0.07 10.15 20.71
N GLN A 133 0.33 9.34 19.74
CA GLN A 133 -0.56 8.75 18.74
C GLN A 133 -0.96 7.33 19.16
N GLU A 134 -2.07 6.86 18.60
CA GLU A 134 -2.49 5.46 18.71
C GLU A 134 -1.97 4.65 17.51
N LEU A 135 -1.85 3.34 17.70
CA LEU A 135 -1.56 2.43 16.58
C LEU A 135 -2.76 2.43 15.62
N TRP A 136 -2.50 2.72 14.36
CA TRP A 136 -3.56 2.81 13.38
C TRP A 136 -4.18 1.44 13.10
N THR A 137 -5.49 1.38 13.14
CA THR A 137 -6.31 0.24 12.71
C THR A 137 -7.59 0.76 12.08
N CYS A 138 -8.20 -0.01 11.18
CA CYS A 138 -9.53 0.31 10.70
C CYS A 138 -10.38 -0.93 10.43
N ASN A 139 -11.71 -0.74 10.39
CA ASN A 139 -12.64 -1.79 9.98
C ASN A 139 -12.45 -2.13 8.50
N CYS A 140 -12.34 -3.40 8.20
CA CYS A 140 -12.20 -3.87 6.82
C CYS A 140 -13.59 -4.04 6.18
N LEU A 141 -13.78 -3.40 5.03
CA LEU A 141 -15.00 -3.44 4.24
C LEU A 141 -14.81 -4.16 2.88
N CYS A 142 -13.72 -4.93 2.70
CA CYS A 142 -13.35 -5.48 1.40
C CYS A 142 -14.30 -6.55 0.84
N GLY A 143 -15.20 -7.13 1.64
CA GLY A 143 -16.17 -8.13 1.20
C GLY A 143 -15.61 -9.49 0.80
N ALA A 144 -14.30 -9.74 0.95
CA ALA A 144 -13.69 -11.03 0.62
C ALA A 144 -14.15 -12.12 1.60
N GLU A 145 -14.27 -13.37 1.15
CA GLU A 145 -14.63 -14.52 2.01
C GLU A 145 -13.67 -14.69 3.20
N ASN A 146 -12.39 -14.38 2.98
CA ASN A 146 -11.33 -14.43 4.00
C ASN A 146 -11.12 -13.07 4.68
N CYS A 147 -12.13 -12.19 4.69
CA CYS A 147 -12.04 -10.89 5.33
C CYS A 147 -11.70 -11.01 6.81
N ARG A 148 -10.69 -10.26 7.25
CA ARG A 148 -10.21 -10.27 8.64
C ARG A 148 -11.02 -9.38 9.59
N GLY A 149 -11.92 -8.55 9.04
CA GLY A 149 -12.75 -7.61 9.79
C GLY A 149 -12.01 -6.35 10.25
N ILE A 150 -10.72 -6.47 10.57
CA ILE A 150 -9.85 -5.35 10.98
C ILE A 150 -8.57 -5.37 10.16
N ILE A 151 -8.14 -4.20 9.71
CA ILE A 151 -6.83 -3.96 9.08
C ILE A 151 -5.88 -3.47 10.17
N ASN A 152 -4.69 -4.08 10.24
CA ASN A 152 -3.64 -3.75 11.20
C ASN A 152 -2.27 -4.13 10.60
N GLU A 153 -1.17 -3.92 11.35
CA GLU A 153 0.19 -4.23 10.90
C GLU A 153 0.42 -5.72 10.58
N PHE A 154 1.51 -5.99 9.84
CA PHE A 154 1.85 -7.32 9.31
C PHE A 154 1.91 -8.42 10.37
N LYS A 155 2.56 -8.16 11.51
CA LYS A 155 2.72 -9.18 12.57
C LYS A 155 1.41 -9.62 13.22
N THR A 156 0.30 -8.90 12.98
CA THR A 156 -1.04 -9.28 13.47
C THR A 156 -1.77 -10.22 12.52
N LEU A 157 -1.25 -10.44 11.30
CA LEU A 157 -1.80 -11.41 10.37
C LEU A 157 -1.71 -12.82 10.94
N PRO A 158 -2.65 -13.73 10.57
CA PRO A 158 -2.49 -15.15 10.84
C PRO A 158 -1.14 -15.67 10.31
N GLN A 159 -0.46 -16.55 11.07
CA GLN A 159 0.89 -17.03 10.72
C GLN A 159 0.97 -17.60 9.31
N GLU A 160 -0.02 -18.41 8.91
CA GLU A 160 -0.11 -18.97 7.54
C GLU A 160 -0.08 -17.86 6.46
N ARG A 161 -0.72 -16.71 6.73
CA ARG A 161 -0.74 -15.60 5.79
C ARG A 161 0.60 -14.87 5.76
N GLN A 162 1.25 -14.69 6.91
CA GLN A 162 2.60 -14.14 6.97
C GLN A 162 3.58 -15.03 6.18
N ASP A 163 3.56 -16.34 6.43
CA ASP A 163 4.40 -17.33 5.75
C ASP A 163 4.17 -17.32 4.23
N TYR A 164 2.91 -17.21 3.80
CA TYR A 164 2.56 -17.09 2.39
C TYR A 164 3.21 -15.87 1.74
N TYR A 165 3.09 -14.68 2.35
CA TYR A 165 3.67 -13.46 1.80
C TYR A 165 5.21 -13.51 1.77
N VAL A 166 5.82 -14.03 2.82
CA VAL A 166 7.28 -14.19 2.91
C VAL A 166 7.78 -15.20 1.86
N ALA A 167 7.20 -16.40 1.81
CA ALA A 167 7.64 -17.47 0.90
C ALA A 167 7.56 -17.06 -0.58
N HIS A 168 6.58 -16.24 -0.95
CA HIS A 168 6.41 -15.76 -2.32
C HIS A 168 7.09 -14.41 -2.58
N ARG A 169 7.70 -13.80 -1.56
CA ARG A 169 8.29 -12.46 -1.62
C ARG A 169 7.27 -11.38 -2.06
N TYR A 170 6.05 -11.49 -1.60
CA TYR A 170 4.96 -10.54 -1.87
C TYR A 170 4.89 -9.43 -0.82
N LEU A 171 6.07 -8.91 -0.45
CA LEU A 171 6.28 -7.85 0.52
C LEU A 171 7.27 -6.83 -0.04
N PRO A 172 7.19 -5.56 0.38
CA PRO A 172 8.24 -4.58 0.12
C PRO A 172 9.59 -5.03 0.67
N ASP A 173 10.68 -4.52 0.09
CA ASP A 173 12.04 -4.93 0.48
C ASP A 173 12.33 -4.69 1.97
N PHE A 174 11.86 -3.59 2.55
CA PHE A 174 12.05 -3.34 3.99
C PHE A 174 11.32 -4.38 4.86
N MET A 175 10.13 -4.80 4.46
CA MET A 175 9.39 -5.87 5.16
C MET A 175 10.11 -7.22 5.05
N LEU A 176 10.68 -7.52 3.87
CA LEU A 176 11.47 -8.74 3.67
C LEU A 176 12.76 -8.75 4.51
N ARG A 177 13.35 -7.58 4.83
CA ARG A 177 14.50 -7.51 5.74
C ARG A 177 14.14 -7.89 7.19
N HIS A 178 12.88 -7.71 7.58
CA HIS A 178 12.42 -7.98 8.95
C HIS A 178 11.76 -9.34 9.13
N TYR A 179 11.10 -9.85 8.09
CA TYR A 179 10.24 -11.02 8.17
C TYR A 179 10.65 -12.16 7.21
N GLY A 180 11.58 -11.90 6.26
CA GLY A 180 12.04 -12.84 5.24
C GLY A 180 13.22 -13.73 5.64
#